data_125a9064aa09d126ccd88e1c891321e1
#
_entry.id   125a9064aa09d126ccd88e1c891321e1
#
_cell.length_a   1.000
_cell.length_b   1.000
_cell.length_c   1.000
_cell.angle_alpha   90.00
_cell.angle_beta   90.00
_cell.angle_gamma   90.00
#
_symmetry.space_group_name_H-M   'P 1'
#
loop_
_entity.id
_entity.type
_entity.pdbx_description
1 polymer ?
#
loop_
_entity_poly.entity_id
_entity_poly.type
_entity_poly.pdbx_seq_one_letter_code
_entity_poly.pdbx_strand_id
1 'polypeptide(L)'
;GIFVSQGLATPGEVIPYMLQGGLGLPEREYYLSADPKMASIRDAYKAYIAKLLTQAGIADADAKAQRIFDLETKIARAHATREESEDFTKSADVWTKADFAKKAPGIDWDAYFAAAGLDKAAKFGAYHARAITGLSALVASQPLDAWKDWLVFHQINSHTDVLPSALDDAHFAFYGTTLSGTP
;
A
#
# COMPACT_ATOMS: atom_id res chain seq x y z
N GLY A 1 -3.05 3.44 -4.48
CA GLY A 1 -4.48 3.71 -4.72
C GLY A 1 -4.73 4.44 -6.03
N ILE A 2 -6.00 4.41 -6.48
CA ILE A 2 -6.47 5.16 -7.65
C ILE A 2 -7.65 6.02 -7.20
N PHE A 3 -7.69 7.28 -7.63
CA PHE A 3 -8.89 8.12 -7.54
C PHE A 3 -9.01 8.95 -8.82
N VAL A 4 -10.21 9.46 -9.08
CA VAL A 4 -10.51 10.27 -10.28
C VAL A 4 -10.87 11.67 -9.83
N SER A 5 -10.22 12.68 -10.41
CA SER A 5 -10.43 14.08 -10.08
C SER A 5 -10.12 14.99 -11.26
N GLN A 6 -10.43 16.26 -11.10
CA GLN A 6 -10.00 17.30 -12.05
C GLN A 6 -8.48 17.34 -12.14
N GLY A 7 -7.94 17.45 -13.34
CA GLY A 7 -6.50 17.47 -13.58
C GLY A 7 -5.82 18.71 -12.98
N LEU A 8 -4.82 18.52 -12.12
CA LEU A 8 -4.04 19.62 -11.53
C LEU A 8 -3.25 20.38 -12.60
N ALA A 9 -2.67 19.67 -13.56
CA ALA A 9 -1.92 20.25 -14.69
C ALA A 9 -2.78 20.46 -15.95
N THR A 10 -4.00 19.93 -15.97
CA THR A 10 -4.94 19.98 -17.13
C THR A 10 -6.32 20.44 -16.67
N PRO A 11 -6.49 21.73 -16.31
CA PRO A 11 -7.79 22.26 -15.88
C PRO A 11 -8.86 22.02 -16.95
N GLY A 12 -10.01 21.51 -16.52
CA GLY A 12 -11.12 21.16 -17.43
C GLY A 12 -11.14 19.70 -17.89
N GLU A 13 -10.11 18.93 -17.64
CA GLU A 13 -10.10 17.48 -17.86
C GLU A 13 -10.29 16.74 -16.51
N VAL A 14 -10.97 15.61 -16.53
CA VAL A 14 -11.04 14.66 -15.40
C VAL A 14 -10.12 13.49 -15.72
N ILE A 15 -9.16 13.23 -14.85
CA ILE A 15 -8.16 12.18 -15.06
C ILE A 15 -8.05 11.26 -13.82
N PRO A 16 -7.68 9.99 -14.00
CA PRO A 16 -7.34 9.12 -12.89
C PRO A 16 -5.96 9.48 -12.33
N TYR A 17 -5.86 9.51 -11.00
CA TYR A 17 -4.61 9.72 -10.27
C TYR A 17 -4.13 8.42 -9.63
N MET A 18 -2.84 8.16 -9.78
CA MET A 18 -2.15 7.05 -9.12
C MET A 18 -1.42 7.57 -7.87
N LEU A 19 -1.74 6.95 -6.72
CA LEU A 19 -1.12 7.27 -5.44
C LEU A 19 -0.31 6.10 -4.91
N GLN A 20 0.62 6.43 -4.03
CA GLN A 20 1.29 5.43 -3.19
C GLN A 20 0.27 4.66 -2.32
N GLY A 21 0.64 3.45 -1.92
CA GLY A 21 -0.19 2.58 -1.10
C GLY A 21 0.50 1.24 -0.86
N GLY A 22 -0.23 0.30 -0.25
CA GLY A 22 0.27 -1.04 0.02
C GLY A 22 0.90 -1.21 1.40
N LEU A 23 0.68 -0.26 2.31
CA LEU A 23 1.08 -0.33 3.71
C LEU A 23 -0.14 -0.66 4.58
N GLY A 24 0.05 -1.44 5.63
CA GLY A 24 -0.97 -1.66 6.66
C GLY A 24 -0.87 -0.67 7.82
N LEU A 25 0.31 -0.09 8.08
CA LEU A 25 0.47 1.06 8.99
C LEU A 25 0.26 2.38 8.23
N PRO A 26 -0.10 3.48 8.92
CA PRO A 26 -0.60 4.70 8.28
C PRO A 26 0.35 5.35 7.27
N GLU A 27 1.66 5.35 7.55
CA GLU A 27 2.65 5.98 6.68
C GLU A 27 4.04 5.34 6.83
N ARG A 28 4.95 5.71 5.94
CA ARG A 28 6.31 5.17 5.86
C ARG A 28 7.11 5.29 7.14
N GLU A 29 6.94 6.34 7.92
CA GLU A 29 7.72 6.59 9.14
C GLU A 29 7.44 5.56 10.24
N TYR A 30 6.25 4.94 10.26
CA TYR A 30 5.97 3.81 11.15
C TYR A 30 6.92 2.63 10.92
N TYR A 31 7.38 2.43 9.69
CA TYR A 31 8.32 1.35 9.32
C TYR A 31 9.78 1.74 9.50
N LEU A 32 10.14 3.00 9.28
CA LEU A 32 11.53 3.44 9.06
C LEU A 32 12.13 4.24 10.21
N SER A 33 11.31 4.84 11.07
CA SER A 33 11.79 5.66 12.18
C SER A 33 12.54 4.82 13.23
N ALA A 34 13.63 5.39 13.75
CA ALA A 34 14.38 4.84 14.86
C ALA A 34 13.75 5.11 16.25
N ASP A 35 12.64 5.85 16.30
CA ASP A 35 11.93 6.15 17.55
C ASP A 35 11.48 4.86 18.26
N PRO A 36 11.79 4.69 19.57
CA PRO A 36 11.38 3.51 20.34
C PRO A 36 9.86 3.27 20.35
N LYS A 37 9.05 4.33 20.31
CA LYS A 37 7.59 4.20 20.21
C LYS A 37 7.19 3.53 18.89
N MET A 38 7.83 3.92 17.80
CA MET A 38 7.59 3.29 16.48
C MET A 38 8.07 1.84 16.47
N ALA A 39 9.16 1.51 17.17
CA ALA A 39 9.59 0.13 17.32
C ALA A 39 8.54 -0.73 18.04
N SER A 40 7.96 -0.24 19.12
CA SER A 40 6.88 -0.93 19.85
C SER A 40 5.63 -1.13 18.97
N ILE A 41 5.27 -0.14 18.15
CA ILE A 41 4.15 -0.24 17.21
C ILE A 41 4.45 -1.31 16.15
N ARG A 42 5.67 -1.39 15.62
CA ARG A 42 6.07 -2.43 14.65
C ARG A 42 5.96 -3.83 15.23
N ASP A 43 6.38 -4.02 16.48
CA ASP A 43 6.27 -5.32 17.14
C ASP A 43 4.80 -5.70 17.37
N ALA A 44 3.97 -4.77 17.83
CA ALA A 44 2.54 -4.97 17.95
C ALA A 44 1.86 -5.27 16.60
N TYR A 45 2.28 -4.61 15.54
CA TYR A 45 1.77 -4.84 14.19
C TYR A 45 2.10 -6.24 13.67
N LYS A 46 3.35 -6.70 13.82
CA LYS A 46 3.73 -8.07 13.45
C LYS A 46 2.92 -9.12 14.23
N ALA A 47 2.75 -8.91 15.53
CA ALA A 47 1.93 -9.79 16.36
C ALA A 47 0.46 -9.78 15.92
N TYR A 48 -0.08 -8.62 15.54
CA TYR A 48 -1.42 -8.50 14.98
C TYR A 48 -1.58 -9.28 13.67
N ILE A 49 -0.64 -9.14 12.72
CA ILE A 49 -0.68 -9.89 11.45
C ILE A 49 -0.69 -11.41 11.74
N ALA A 50 0.21 -11.89 12.60
CA ALA A 50 0.28 -13.29 12.96
C ALA A 50 -1.01 -13.80 13.60
N LYS A 51 -1.60 -13.01 14.52
CA LYS A 51 -2.90 -13.33 15.14
C LYS A 51 -4.02 -13.44 14.13
N LEU A 52 -4.11 -12.47 13.21
CA LEU A 52 -5.16 -12.43 12.17
C LEU A 52 -5.05 -13.65 11.25
N LEU A 53 -3.85 -13.97 10.78
CA LEU A 53 -3.60 -15.14 9.94
C LEU A 53 -3.92 -16.45 10.67
N THR A 54 -3.54 -16.58 11.94
CA THR A 54 -3.85 -17.76 12.77
C THR A 54 -5.36 -17.94 12.94
N GLN A 55 -6.09 -16.88 13.22
CA GLN A 55 -7.55 -16.92 13.35
C GLN A 55 -8.26 -17.24 12.04
N ALA A 56 -7.64 -16.88 10.91
CA ALA A 56 -8.10 -17.28 9.57
C ALA A 56 -7.71 -18.71 9.17
N GLY A 57 -7.07 -19.49 10.07
CA GLY A 57 -6.66 -20.87 9.80
C GLY A 57 -5.44 -21.00 8.88
N ILE A 58 -4.64 -19.95 8.75
CA ILE A 58 -3.46 -19.94 7.87
C ILE A 58 -2.24 -20.43 8.64
N ALA A 59 -1.58 -21.46 8.13
CA ALA A 59 -0.38 -22.04 8.72
C ALA A 59 0.83 -21.10 8.62
N ASP A 60 1.84 -21.30 9.47
CA ASP A 60 3.11 -20.56 9.49
C ASP A 60 2.93 -19.05 9.69
N ALA A 61 1.93 -18.65 10.49
CA ALA A 61 1.48 -17.28 10.64
C ALA A 61 2.61 -16.32 11.05
N ASP A 62 3.50 -16.70 11.98
CA ASP A 62 4.61 -15.85 12.42
C ASP A 62 5.62 -15.59 11.29
N ALA A 63 5.99 -16.63 10.55
CA ALA A 63 6.92 -16.51 9.43
C ALA A 63 6.32 -15.65 8.30
N LYS A 64 5.02 -15.81 8.05
CA LYS A 64 4.30 -14.99 7.06
C LYS A 64 4.15 -13.55 7.52
N ALA A 65 3.86 -13.31 8.80
CA ALA A 65 3.79 -11.96 9.36
C ALA A 65 5.13 -11.20 9.20
N GLN A 66 6.25 -11.87 9.48
CA GLN A 66 7.56 -11.26 9.24
C GLN A 66 7.80 -10.97 7.77
N ARG A 67 7.46 -11.88 6.86
CA ARG A 67 7.62 -11.70 5.41
C ARG A 67 6.75 -10.55 4.88
N ILE A 68 5.51 -10.43 5.35
CA ILE A 68 4.61 -9.32 5.02
C ILE A 68 5.21 -8.00 5.49
N PHE A 69 5.64 -7.94 6.76
CA PHE A 69 6.26 -6.75 7.33
C PHE A 69 7.53 -6.32 6.57
N ASP A 70 8.37 -7.28 6.18
CA ASP A 70 9.59 -7.01 5.40
C ASP A 70 9.27 -6.46 4.01
N LEU A 71 8.23 -6.98 3.36
CA LEU A 71 7.76 -6.46 2.07
C LEU A 71 7.21 -5.03 2.22
N GLU A 72 6.36 -4.79 3.22
CA GLU A 72 5.82 -3.45 3.49
C GLU A 72 6.91 -2.45 3.87
N THR A 73 7.95 -2.87 4.57
CA THR A 73 9.12 -2.02 4.86
C THR A 73 9.83 -1.58 3.57
N LYS A 74 9.95 -2.48 2.58
CA LYS A 74 10.49 -2.14 1.27
C LYS A 74 9.57 -1.19 0.51
N ILE A 75 8.27 -1.41 0.56
CA ILE A 75 7.26 -0.50 -0.01
C ILE A 75 7.35 0.88 0.66
N ALA A 76 7.44 0.94 1.98
CA ALA A 76 7.59 2.18 2.73
C ALA A 76 8.84 2.99 2.32
N ARG A 77 9.95 2.32 2.02
CA ARG A 77 11.16 2.98 1.49
C ARG A 77 10.96 3.59 0.11
N ALA A 78 10.11 3.00 -0.71
CA ALA A 78 9.76 3.52 -2.03
C ALA A 78 8.78 4.70 -1.96
N HIS A 79 7.97 4.80 -0.89
CA HIS A 79 7.02 5.90 -0.71
C HIS A 79 7.71 7.26 -0.66
N ALA A 80 7.02 8.27 -1.18
CA ALA A 80 7.37 9.66 -0.98
C ALA A 80 7.36 10.00 0.52
N THR A 81 8.24 10.90 0.94
CA THR A 81 8.20 11.48 2.29
C THR A 81 6.97 12.35 2.44
N ARG A 82 6.63 12.73 3.69
CA ARG A 82 5.55 13.66 3.94
C ARG A 82 5.77 14.99 3.23
N GLU A 83 6.99 15.52 3.30
CA GLU A 83 7.40 16.75 2.63
C GLU A 83 7.25 16.65 1.10
N GLU A 84 7.71 15.52 0.50
CA GLU A 84 7.52 15.28 -0.93
C GLU A 84 6.05 15.14 -1.34
N SER A 85 5.19 14.60 -0.46
CA SER A 85 3.76 14.45 -0.70
C SER A 85 2.98 15.75 -0.59
N GLU A 86 3.49 16.73 0.16
CA GLU A 86 2.91 18.07 0.32
C GLU A 86 3.34 19.02 -0.83
N ASP A 87 4.31 18.63 -1.65
CA ASP A 87 4.77 19.40 -2.82
C ASP A 87 3.85 19.17 -4.02
N PHE A 88 2.81 19.99 -4.14
CA PHE A 88 1.84 19.93 -5.25
C PHE A 88 2.47 20.10 -6.63
N THR A 89 3.65 20.68 -6.76
CA THR A 89 4.32 20.84 -8.06
C THR A 89 4.79 19.48 -8.60
N LYS A 90 5.20 18.57 -7.72
CA LYS A 90 5.56 17.20 -8.06
C LYS A 90 4.35 16.30 -8.28
N SER A 91 3.23 16.61 -7.63
CA SER A 91 1.96 15.87 -7.76
C SER A 91 1.24 16.13 -9.09
N ALA A 92 1.67 17.13 -9.85
CA ALA A 92 1.07 17.51 -11.14
C ALA A 92 1.64 16.72 -12.34
N ASP A 93 2.55 15.77 -12.13
CA ASP A 93 3.09 14.95 -13.21
C ASP A 93 1.99 14.15 -13.91
N VAL A 94 1.88 14.34 -15.22
CA VAL A 94 0.94 13.60 -16.06
C VAL A 94 1.71 12.57 -16.88
N TRP A 95 1.30 11.31 -16.74
CA TRP A 95 1.88 10.19 -17.46
C TRP A 95 0.89 9.60 -18.45
N THR A 96 1.39 9.16 -19.58
CA THR A 96 0.70 8.28 -20.53
C THR A 96 0.96 6.81 -20.18
N LYS A 97 0.24 5.87 -20.79
CA LYS A 97 0.54 4.42 -20.64
C LYS A 97 1.97 4.10 -21.05
N ALA A 98 2.50 4.75 -22.09
CA ALA A 98 3.89 4.59 -22.54
C ALA A 98 4.89 5.10 -21.47
N ASP A 99 4.55 6.15 -20.71
CA ASP A 99 5.38 6.61 -19.60
C ASP A 99 5.43 5.57 -18.47
N PHE A 100 4.31 4.93 -18.13
CA PHE A 100 4.29 3.85 -17.15
C PHE A 100 5.17 2.69 -17.58
N ALA A 101 5.05 2.24 -18.82
CA ALA A 101 5.89 1.16 -19.35
C ALA A 101 7.39 1.50 -19.31
N LYS A 102 7.74 2.76 -19.55
CA LYS A 102 9.14 3.23 -19.56
C LYS A 102 9.70 3.51 -18.17
N LYS A 103 8.92 4.19 -17.31
CA LYS A 103 9.38 4.69 -16.00
C LYS A 103 9.14 3.70 -14.86
N ALA A 104 8.23 2.75 -15.05
CA ALA A 104 7.84 1.75 -14.06
C ALA A 104 7.60 0.37 -14.71
N PRO A 105 8.63 -0.27 -15.31
CA PRO A 105 8.48 -1.42 -16.21
C PRO A 105 8.15 -2.75 -15.51
N GLY A 106 8.08 -2.81 -14.19
CA GLY A 106 7.88 -4.05 -13.41
C GLY A 106 6.44 -4.56 -13.32
N ILE A 107 5.48 -3.80 -13.83
CA ILE A 107 4.03 -4.13 -13.83
C ILE A 107 3.53 -4.15 -15.26
N ASP A 108 2.66 -5.12 -15.57
CA ASP A 108 1.86 -5.09 -16.80
C ASP A 108 0.75 -4.03 -16.64
N TRP A 109 1.07 -2.81 -17.05
CA TRP A 109 0.20 -1.65 -16.90
C TRP A 109 -1.06 -1.72 -17.76
N ASP A 110 -1.00 -2.37 -18.92
CA ASP A 110 -2.18 -2.52 -19.78
C ASP A 110 -3.18 -3.46 -19.12
N ALA A 111 -2.73 -4.60 -18.59
CA ALA A 111 -3.58 -5.50 -17.81
C ALA A 111 -4.10 -4.83 -16.53
N TYR A 112 -3.27 -4.06 -15.83
CA TYR A 112 -3.67 -3.34 -14.62
C TYR A 112 -4.76 -2.31 -14.89
N PHE A 113 -4.59 -1.46 -15.91
CA PHE A 113 -5.58 -0.44 -16.27
C PHE A 113 -6.87 -1.05 -16.82
N ALA A 114 -6.78 -2.13 -17.58
CA ALA A 114 -7.97 -2.86 -18.05
C ALA A 114 -8.78 -3.42 -16.86
N ALA A 115 -8.12 -4.05 -15.89
CA ALA A 115 -8.77 -4.56 -14.68
C ALA A 115 -9.40 -3.46 -13.82
N ALA A 116 -8.83 -2.25 -13.84
CA ALA A 116 -9.36 -1.08 -13.16
C ALA A 116 -10.46 -0.33 -13.94
N GLY A 117 -10.82 -0.79 -15.15
CA GLY A 117 -11.78 -0.08 -16.04
C GLY A 117 -11.23 1.22 -16.62
N LEU A 118 -9.91 1.37 -16.67
CA LEU A 118 -9.20 2.58 -17.13
C LEU A 118 -8.47 2.36 -18.48
N ASP A 119 -8.83 1.33 -19.22
CA ASP A 119 -8.24 0.98 -20.50
C ASP A 119 -8.34 2.09 -21.56
N LYS A 120 -9.38 2.93 -21.45
CA LYS A 120 -9.62 4.08 -22.35
C LYS A 120 -8.97 5.38 -21.89
N ALA A 121 -8.42 5.43 -20.67
CA ALA A 121 -7.76 6.63 -20.19
C ALA A 121 -6.44 6.85 -20.93
N ALA A 122 -6.26 8.04 -21.50
CA ALA A 122 -5.04 8.42 -22.22
C ALA A 122 -3.99 9.03 -21.32
N LYS A 123 -4.43 9.67 -20.22
CA LYS A 123 -3.59 10.42 -19.29
C LYS A 123 -3.91 10.03 -17.86
N PHE A 124 -2.88 10.04 -17.01
CA PHE A 124 -2.96 9.70 -15.60
C PHE A 124 -2.12 10.70 -14.79
N GLY A 125 -2.63 11.15 -13.67
CA GLY A 125 -1.83 11.89 -12.71
C GLY A 125 -0.92 10.93 -11.95
N ALA A 126 0.38 11.05 -12.12
CA ALA A 126 1.38 10.29 -11.33
C ALA A 126 1.68 11.04 -10.02
N TYR A 127 0.71 11.08 -9.09
CA TYR A 127 0.77 11.90 -7.88
C TYR A 127 2.01 11.61 -7.02
N HIS A 128 2.39 10.33 -6.91
CA HIS A 128 3.60 9.89 -6.23
C HIS A 128 4.49 9.10 -7.21
N ALA A 129 5.03 9.76 -8.23
CA ALA A 129 5.80 9.14 -9.31
C ALA A 129 6.93 8.23 -8.80
N ARG A 130 7.68 8.67 -7.77
CA ARG A 130 8.73 7.88 -7.12
C ARG A 130 8.20 6.56 -6.56
N ALA A 131 7.07 6.61 -5.85
CA ALA A 131 6.46 5.43 -5.25
C ALA A 131 5.95 4.46 -6.30
N ILE A 132 5.37 4.96 -7.40
CA ILE A 132 4.90 4.14 -8.53
C ILE A 132 6.08 3.39 -9.15
N THR A 133 7.17 4.08 -9.45
CA THR A 133 8.40 3.48 -10.01
C THR A 133 9.01 2.45 -9.05
N GLY A 134 9.11 2.80 -7.75
CA GLY A 134 9.67 1.93 -6.73
C GLY A 134 8.82 0.68 -6.49
N LEU A 135 7.49 0.82 -6.43
CA LEU A 135 6.56 -0.30 -6.28
C LEU A 135 6.64 -1.25 -7.48
N SER A 136 6.69 -0.71 -8.69
CA SER A 136 6.86 -1.49 -9.91
C SER A 136 8.14 -2.33 -9.88
N ALA A 137 9.26 -1.74 -9.45
CA ALA A 137 10.52 -2.46 -9.28
C ALA A 137 10.42 -3.57 -8.22
N LEU A 138 9.69 -3.36 -7.13
CA LEU A 138 9.45 -4.38 -6.11
C LEU A 138 8.59 -5.54 -6.65
N VAL A 139 7.57 -5.25 -7.45
CA VAL A 139 6.74 -6.30 -8.09
C VAL A 139 7.60 -7.20 -8.95
N ALA A 140 8.55 -6.65 -9.70
CA ALA A 140 9.44 -7.43 -10.54
C ALA A 140 10.52 -8.20 -9.77
N SER A 141 10.92 -7.75 -8.58
CA SER A 141 12.11 -8.26 -7.89
C SER A 141 11.83 -9.09 -6.64
N GLN A 142 10.66 -8.91 -5.99
CA GLN A 142 10.35 -9.63 -4.76
C GLN A 142 9.68 -10.98 -5.06
N PRO A 143 9.91 -12.00 -4.21
CA PRO A 143 9.34 -13.34 -4.39
C PRO A 143 7.80 -13.30 -4.47
N LEU A 144 7.22 -14.08 -5.37
CA LEU A 144 5.76 -14.18 -5.54
C LEU A 144 5.05 -14.57 -4.24
N ASP A 145 5.66 -15.44 -3.43
CA ASP A 145 5.06 -15.87 -2.16
C ASP A 145 4.93 -14.72 -1.15
N ALA A 146 5.84 -13.74 -1.17
CA ALA A 146 5.71 -12.55 -0.34
C ALA A 146 4.49 -11.71 -0.76
N TRP A 147 4.25 -11.57 -2.06
CA TRP A 147 3.07 -10.88 -2.58
C TRP A 147 1.77 -11.62 -2.31
N LYS A 148 1.77 -12.96 -2.37
CA LYS A 148 0.60 -13.78 -2.03
C LYS A 148 0.24 -13.63 -0.55
N ASP A 149 1.21 -13.76 0.35
CA ASP A 149 0.99 -13.61 1.79
C ASP A 149 0.49 -12.18 2.12
N TRP A 150 1.11 -11.16 1.52
CA TRP A 150 0.70 -9.76 1.65
C TRP A 150 -0.74 -9.55 1.17
N LEU A 151 -1.11 -10.07 -0.01
CA LEU A 151 -2.46 -9.94 -0.57
C LEU A 151 -3.50 -10.61 0.32
N VAL A 152 -3.24 -11.83 0.78
CA VAL A 152 -4.13 -12.59 1.66
C VAL A 152 -4.36 -11.83 2.96
N PHE A 153 -3.29 -11.35 3.61
CA PHE A 153 -3.40 -10.54 4.81
C PHE A 153 -4.26 -9.29 4.58
N HIS A 154 -3.95 -8.50 3.55
CA HIS A 154 -4.69 -7.27 3.27
C HIS A 154 -6.16 -7.52 2.92
N GLN A 155 -6.48 -8.62 2.23
CA GLN A 155 -7.87 -9.00 1.97
C GLN A 155 -8.62 -9.32 3.27
N ILE A 156 -8.04 -10.10 4.17
CA ILE A 156 -8.65 -10.39 5.46
C ILE A 156 -8.78 -9.09 6.28
N ASN A 157 -7.71 -8.32 6.40
CA ASN A 157 -7.65 -7.09 7.18
C ASN A 157 -8.68 -6.03 6.74
N SER A 158 -8.96 -5.93 5.45
CA SER A 158 -9.92 -4.96 4.91
C SER A 158 -11.38 -5.39 5.00
N HIS A 159 -11.66 -6.61 5.46
CA HIS A 159 -13.01 -7.17 5.53
C HIS A 159 -13.35 -7.74 6.92
N THR A 160 -12.62 -7.36 7.96
CA THR A 160 -12.84 -7.88 9.32
C THR A 160 -14.25 -7.60 9.84
N ASP A 161 -14.86 -6.52 9.41
CA ASP A 161 -16.22 -6.08 9.74
C ASP A 161 -17.33 -7.05 9.25
N VAL A 162 -17.03 -7.87 8.25
CA VAL A 162 -17.97 -8.88 7.70
C VAL A 162 -17.49 -10.33 7.93
N LEU A 163 -16.39 -10.49 8.66
CA LEU A 163 -15.81 -11.78 9.04
C LEU A 163 -16.20 -12.14 10.51
N PRO A 164 -15.89 -13.37 10.99
CA PRO A 164 -16.15 -13.74 12.38
C PRO A 164 -15.61 -12.71 13.39
N SER A 165 -16.38 -12.43 14.45
CA SER A 165 -16.09 -11.37 15.42
C SER A 165 -14.69 -11.40 16.02
N ALA A 166 -14.07 -12.58 16.16
CA ALA A 166 -12.71 -12.70 16.65
C ALA A 166 -11.66 -11.95 15.77
N LEU A 167 -11.93 -11.85 14.45
CA LEU A 167 -11.07 -11.10 13.52
C LEU A 167 -11.31 -9.60 13.65
N ASP A 168 -12.56 -9.19 13.81
CA ASP A 168 -12.93 -7.78 14.03
C ASP A 168 -12.42 -7.27 15.39
N ASP A 169 -12.58 -8.06 16.46
CA ASP A 169 -12.01 -7.77 17.78
C ASP A 169 -10.48 -7.60 17.72
N ALA A 170 -9.78 -8.45 16.97
CA ALA A 170 -8.35 -8.34 16.80
C ALA A 170 -7.96 -7.07 16.02
N HIS A 171 -8.73 -6.72 14.99
CA HIS A 171 -8.53 -5.49 14.20
C HIS A 171 -8.75 -4.25 15.07
N PHE A 172 -9.84 -4.19 15.83
CA PHE A 172 -10.12 -3.07 16.75
C PHE A 172 -9.03 -2.93 17.83
N ALA A 173 -8.61 -4.03 18.45
CA ALA A 173 -7.55 -4.01 19.46
C ALA A 173 -6.23 -3.43 18.95
N PHE A 174 -5.90 -3.64 17.66
CA PHE A 174 -4.70 -3.07 17.07
C PHE A 174 -4.93 -1.64 16.57
N TYR A 175 -5.83 -1.44 15.59
CA TYR A 175 -6.01 -0.13 14.95
C TYR A 175 -6.74 0.88 15.84
N GLY A 176 -7.73 0.43 16.59
CA GLY A 176 -8.48 1.27 17.52
C GLY A 176 -7.69 1.57 18.79
N THR A 177 -7.31 0.55 19.54
CA THR A 177 -6.69 0.74 20.87
C THR A 177 -5.19 1.01 20.77
N THR A 178 -4.41 0.10 20.15
CA THR A 178 -2.94 0.20 20.16
C THR A 178 -2.44 1.37 19.31
N LEU A 179 -2.98 1.56 18.13
CA LEU A 179 -2.50 2.56 17.18
C LEU A 179 -3.13 3.95 17.41
N SER A 180 -4.46 4.00 17.62
CA SER A 180 -5.22 5.25 17.73
C SER A 180 -5.52 5.68 19.17
N GLY A 181 -5.26 4.82 20.17
CA GLY A 181 -5.49 5.14 21.58
C GLY A 181 -6.96 5.17 22.00
N THR A 182 -7.85 4.56 21.22
CA THR A 182 -9.27 4.41 21.58
C THR A 182 -9.40 3.37 22.69
N PRO A 183 -10.09 3.68 23.81
CA PRO A 183 -10.26 2.77 24.94
C PRO A 183 -11.16 1.57 24.60
#